data_55d2633e0ffc0437cce718ae4d32a769
#
_entry.id   55d2633e0ffc0437cce718ae4d32a769
#
_cell.length_a   1.000
_cell.length_b   1.000
_cell.length_c   1.000
_cell.angle_alpha   90.00
_cell.angle_beta   90.00
_cell.angle_gamma   90.00
#
_symmetry.space_group_name_H-M   'P 1'
#
loop_
_entity.id
_entity.type
_entity.pdbx_description
1 polymer ?
#
loop_
_entity_poly.entity_id
_entity_poly.type
_entity_poly.pdbx_seq_one_letter_code
_entity_poly.pdbx_strand_id
1 'polypeptide(L)'
;MGTGQLRIAFCLSGGPRFKNRGLFRLVDALKGFYQADFFIRTWRTDEYGNSAEEFVDYLKANGLGDPGRFGYPVVKILHDDIRNAPPPKPPLNIAPWAPNFLAMWWGIVESHKLFVDYTNQTGTRYDMVFRMRTDMVPEGDIDLTQYQDPTKMYNAKNFADNFLFGTPEMYAKFVNYWNFLDTLSAARAFIHPEESLEAYFQMANIPYESVPVIVQPTWDKGEYQGRWRADHQ
;
A
#
# COMPACT_ATOMS: atom_id res chain seq x y z
N MET A 1 -5.01 13.76 -26.58
CA MET A 1 -4.57 13.36 -25.24
C MET A 1 -3.08 13.18 -25.34
N GLY A 2 -2.31 13.91 -24.53
CA GLY A 2 -0.86 13.87 -24.64
C GLY A 2 -0.31 12.53 -24.23
N THR A 3 0.60 11.99 -25.01
CA THR A 3 1.41 10.79 -24.70
C THR A 3 2.46 11.11 -23.64
N GLY A 4 2.09 11.86 -22.59
CA GLY A 4 2.98 12.23 -21.52
C GLY A 4 3.19 11.04 -20.57
N GLN A 5 4.42 10.79 -20.24
CA GLN A 5 4.77 9.88 -19.16
C GLN A 5 4.16 10.38 -17.85
N LEU A 6 3.70 9.47 -17.00
CA LEU A 6 3.00 9.78 -15.75
C LEU A 6 3.99 10.12 -14.63
N ARG A 7 3.57 10.99 -13.71
CA ARG A 7 4.20 11.16 -12.41
C ARG A 7 3.39 10.41 -11.36
N ILE A 8 4.03 9.52 -10.63
CA ILE A 8 3.34 8.64 -9.69
C ILE A 8 3.84 8.81 -8.26
N ALA A 9 2.95 8.56 -7.31
CA ALA A 9 3.27 8.54 -5.89
C ALA A 9 3.03 7.13 -5.33
N PHE A 10 4.00 6.58 -4.60
CA PHE A 10 3.85 5.35 -3.85
C PHE A 10 3.57 5.64 -2.38
N CYS A 11 2.39 5.31 -1.91
CA CYS A 11 2.02 5.31 -0.50
C CYS A 11 2.21 3.89 0.06
N LEU A 12 3.36 3.65 0.67
CA LEU A 12 3.73 2.36 1.22
C LEU A 12 3.42 2.30 2.71
N SER A 13 2.85 1.19 3.15
CA SER A 13 2.64 0.97 4.59
C SER A 13 2.77 -0.51 4.97
N GLY A 14 3.12 -0.78 6.21
CA GLY A 14 3.25 -2.11 6.77
C GLY A 14 4.61 -2.37 7.41
N GLY A 15 4.93 -3.64 7.69
CA GLY A 15 6.21 -4.04 8.22
C GLY A 15 7.37 -3.81 7.24
N PRO A 16 8.60 -3.65 7.74
CA PRO A 16 9.79 -3.42 6.92
C PRO A 16 10.27 -4.71 6.22
N ARG A 17 9.43 -5.31 5.41
CA ARG A 17 9.67 -6.57 4.70
C ARG A 17 10.42 -6.33 3.40
N PHE A 18 11.74 -6.32 3.41
CA PHE A 18 12.56 -5.92 2.27
C PHE A 18 13.46 -7.01 1.67
N LYS A 19 13.72 -8.10 2.39
CA LYS A 19 14.70 -9.13 1.99
C LYS A 19 14.43 -9.77 0.63
N ASN A 20 13.17 -9.79 0.20
CA ASN A 20 12.76 -10.36 -1.09
C ASN A 20 12.79 -9.39 -2.28
N ARG A 21 13.20 -8.12 -2.06
CA ARG A 21 13.27 -7.07 -3.07
C ARG A 21 11.94 -6.77 -3.78
N GLY A 22 10.80 -7.07 -3.15
CA GLY A 22 9.49 -6.91 -3.75
C GLY A 22 9.24 -5.51 -4.31
N LEU A 23 9.57 -4.46 -3.54
CA LEU A 23 9.40 -3.08 -3.96
C LEU A 23 10.13 -2.78 -5.28
N PHE A 24 11.40 -3.17 -5.41
CA PHE A 24 12.18 -2.90 -6.62
C PHE A 24 11.66 -3.68 -7.81
N ARG A 25 11.27 -4.93 -7.62
CA ARG A 25 10.67 -5.74 -8.68
C ARG A 25 9.36 -5.13 -9.19
N LEU A 26 8.54 -4.56 -8.29
CA LEU A 26 7.34 -3.89 -8.73
C LEU A 26 7.65 -2.62 -9.50
N VAL A 27 8.56 -1.77 -9.01
CA VAL A 27 8.95 -0.55 -9.74
C VAL A 27 9.51 -0.89 -11.13
N ASP A 28 10.33 -1.94 -11.22
CA ASP A 28 10.89 -2.41 -12.50
C ASP A 28 9.81 -2.93 -13.47
N ALA A 29 8.72 -3.50 -12.92
CA ALA A 29 7.61 -4.01 -13.73
C ALA A 29 6.64 -2.93 -14.22
N LEU A 30 6.63 -1.75 -13.59
CA LEU A 30 5.78 -0.65 -14.01
C LEU A 30 6.39 0.08 -15.22
N LYS A 31 5.57 0.36 -16.21
CA LYS A 31 5.94 1.11 -17.42
C LYS A 31 5.01 2.33 -17.58
N GLY A 32 5.44 3.30 -18.39
CA GLY A 32 4.60 4.45 -18.74
C GLY A 32 4.68 5.62 -17.73
N PHE A 33 5.66 5.66 -16.84
CA PHE A 33 5.92 6.80 -15.96
C PHE A 33 7.33 7.35 -16.14
N TYR A 34 7.54 8.62 -15.79
CA TYR A 34 8.85 9.29 -15.84
C TYR A 34 9.42 9.58 -14.46
N GLN A 35 8.57 9.66 -13.44
CA GLN A 35 8.98 9.96 -12.07
C GLN A 35 8.08 9.24 -11.07
N ALA A 36 8.69 8.76 -9.99
CA ALA A 36 7.99 8.22 -8.84
C ALA A 36 8.56 8.83 -7.55
N ASP A 37 7.67 9.18 -6.64
CA ASP A 37 8.01 9.65 -5.30
C ASP A 37 7.44 8.67 -4.26
N PHE A 38 8.15 8.46 -3.15
CA PHE A 38 7.79 7.45 -2.16
C PHE A 38 7.45 8.09 -0.81
N PHE A 39 6.28 7.74 -0.29
CA PHE A 39 5.72 8.15 0.99
C PHE A 39 5.55 6.90 1.85
N ILE A 40 6.47 6.69 2.78
CA ILE A 40 6.61 5.41 3.47
C ILE A 40 6.21 5.56 4.94
N ARG A 41 5.24 4.76 5.36
CA ARG A 41 4.89 4.55 6.75
C ARG A 41 5.15 3.10 7.10
N THR A 42 6.19 2.84 7.86
CA THR A 42 6.57 1.48 8.26
C THR A 42 6.50 1.33 9.77
N TRP A 43 6.44 0.09 10.22
CA TRP A 43 6.56 -0.25 11.63
C TRP A 43 8.04 -0.23 12.04
N ARG A 44 8.31 -0.07 13.33
CA ARG A 44 9.68 -0.11 13.83
C ARG A 44 10.33 -1.47 13.57
N THR A 45 9.58 -2.55 13.79
CA THR A 45 10.02 -3.90 13.49
C THR A 45 8.87 -4.71 12.89
N ASP A 46 9.19 -5.69 12.08
CA ASP A 46 8.23 -6.69 11.63
C ASP A 46 8.26 -7.97 12.48
N GLU A 47 7.41 -8.91 12.13
CA GLU A 47 7.30 -10.20 12.77
C GLU A 47 8.53 -11.11 12.59
N TYR A 48 9.44 -10.76 11.68
CA TYR A 48 10.68 -11.48 11.38
C TYR A 48 11.91 -10.83 12.02
N GLY A 49 11.71 -9.74 12.77
CA GLY A 49 12.78 -9.00 13.44
C GLY A 49 13.54 -8.04 12.51
N ASN A 50 13.06 -7.78 11.30
CA ASN A 50 13.64 -6.73 10.47
C ASN A 50 13.27 -5.36 11.07
N SER A 51 14.23 -4.44 11.11
CA SER A 51 14.00 -3.09 11.62
C SER A 51 13.71 -2.09 10.50
N ALA A 52 13.08 -0.97 10.88
CA ALA A 52 12.85 0.15 9.96
C ALA A 52 14.17 0.77 9.51
N GLU A 53 15.17 0.81 10.37
CA GLU A 53 16.51 1.32 10.08
C GLU A 53 17.20 0.47 9.01
N GLU A 54 17.19 -0.86 9.15
CA GLU A 54 17.72 -1.78 8.13
C GLU A 54 16.99 -1.64 6.81
N PHE A 55 15.67 -1.40 6.84
CA PHE A 55 14.88 -1.14 5.64
C PHE A 55 15.31 0.15 4.94
N VAL A 56 15.52 1.24 5.68
CA VAL A 56 16.01 2.51 5.14
C VAL A 56 17.39 2.34 4.50
N ASP A 57 18.29 1.64 5.18
CA ASP A 57 19.63 1.37 4.64
C ASP A 57 19.57 0.50 3.39
N TYR A 58 18.70 -0.49 3.36
CA TYR A 58 18.44 -1.29 2.18
C TYR A 58 17.92 -0.45 1.00
N LEU A 59 16.98 0.48 1.23
CA LEU A 59 16.47 1.37 0.19
C LEU A 59 17.59 2.22 -0.40
N LYS A 60 18.44 2.82 0.46
CA LYS A 60 19.59 3.65 0.04
C LYS A 60 20.61 2.80 -0.73
N ALA A 61 20.99 1.65 -0.21
CA ALA A 61 21.97 0.76 -0.84
C ALA A 61 21.55 0.30 -2.24
N ASN A 62 20.23 0.24 -2.51
CA ASN A 62 19.67 -0.10 -3.81
C ASN A 62 19.31 1.13 -4.67
N GLY A 63 19.70 2.33 -4.25
CA GLY A 63 19.62 3.56 -5.02
C GLY A 63 18.25 4.27 -4.95
N LEU A 64 17.35 3.86 -4.06
CA LEU A 64 16.17 4.66 -3.80
C LEU A 64 16.58 5.93 -3.05
N GLY A 65 16.31 7.07 -3.64
CA GLY A 65 16.81 8.36 -3.16
C GLY A 65 18.09 8.82 -3.89
N ASP A 66 18.67 7.98 -4.75
CA ASP A 66 19.77 8.36 -5.64
C ASP A 66 19.20 8.83 -7.00
N PRO A 67 19.27 10.12 -7.33
CA PRO A 67 18.78 10.65 -8.59
C PRO A 67 19.46 10.06 -9.82
N GLY A 68 20.68 9.50 -9.66
CA GLY A 68 21.46 8.92 -10.74
C GLY A 68 21.00 7.52 -11.15
N ARG A 69 20.34 6.75 -10.26
CA ARG A 69 20.00 5.36 -10.52
C ARG A 69 18.50 5.13 -10.76
N PHE A 70 17.64 5.75 -9.93
CA PHE A 70 16.19 5.61 -10.06
C PHE A 70 15.51 6.97 -10.23
N GLY A 71 16.16 8.08 -9.89
CA GLY A 71 15.55 9.41 -9.92
C GLY A 71 14.41 9.60 -8.92
N TYR A 72 14.28 8.71 -7.94
CA TYR A 72 13.11 8.61 -7.09
C TYR A 72 13.44 8.94 -5.64
N PRO A 73 13.12 10.14 -5.18
CA PRO A 73 13.34 10.50 -3.78
C PRO A 73 12.38 9.72 -2.87
N VAL A 74 12.91 9.23 -1.76
CA VAL A 74 12.08 8.88 -0.61
C VAL A 74 11.77 10.17 0.12
N VAL A 75 10.55 10.65 -0.04
CA VAL A 75 10.16 11.95 0.48
C VAL A 75 10.02 11.94 2.00
N LYS A 76 9.48 10.87 2.56
CA LYS A 76 9.36 10.73 4.01
C LYS A 76 9.22 9.27 4.45
N ILE A 77 9.98 8.92 5.50
CA ILE A 77 9.81 7.66 6.22
C ILE A 77 9.42 8.00 7.64
N LEU A 78 8.30 7.44 8.09
CA LEU A 78 7.92 7.42 9.51
C LEU A 78 7.85 5.98 9.98
N HIS A 79 8.35 5.74 11.18
CA HIS A 79 8.28 4.43 11.81
C HIS A 79 7.84 4.54 13.27
N ASP A 80 6.97 3.62 13.69
CA ASP A 80 6.49 3.51 15.06
C ASP A 80 6.48 2.05 15.50
N ASP A 81 6.47 1.86 16.80
CA ASP A 81 6.14 0.57 17.36
C ASP A 81 4.64 0.31 17.14
N ILE A 82 4.32 -0.72 16.36
CA ILE A 82 2.93 -1.10 16.07
C ILE A 82 2.11 -1.39 17.33
N ARG A 83 2.78 -1.89 18.41
CA ARG A 83 2.12 -2.19 19.69
C ARG A 83 1.67 -0.93 20.41
N ASN A 84 2.29 0.20 20.09
CA ASN A 84 1.97 1.52 20.62
C ASN A 84 1.21 2.38 19.60
N ALA A 85 0.96 1.87 18.40
CA ALA A 85 0.07 2.54 17.46
C ALA A 85 -1.31 2.64 18.12
N PRO A 86 -1.81 3.85 18.40
CA PRO A 86 -3.11 3.96 19.03
C PRO A 86 -4.13 3.36 18.08
N PRO A 87 -4.99 2.48 18.52
CA PRO A 87 -6.21 2.23 17.80
C PRO A 87 -7.09 3.47 18.04
N PRO A 88 -7.17 4.40 17.11
CA PRO A 88 -8.07 5.54 17.28
C PRO A 88 -9.53 5.12 17.05
N LYS A 89 -9.79 3.83 17.03
CA LYS A 89 -11.09 3.26 16.73
C LYS A 89 -11.66 2.53 17.95
N PRO A 90 -12.98 2.60 18.16
CA PRO A 90 -13.65 1.76 19.14
C PRO A 90 -13.37 0.28 18.84
N PRO A 91 -13.58 -0.62 19.81
CA PRO A 91 -13.41 -2.04 19.58
C PRO A 91 -14.25 -2.51 18.39
N LEU A 92 -13.58 -3.01 17.35
CA LEU A 92 -14.20 -3.56 16.16
C LEU A 92 -14.27 -5.09 16.29
N ASN A 93 -15.34 -5.67 15.83
CA ASN A 93 -15.47 -7.12 15.71
C ASN A 93 -14.75 -7.59 14.44
N ILE A 94 -13.44 -7.72 14.52
CA ILE A 94 -12.56 -8.07 13.39
C ILE A 94 -12.40 -9.58 13.30
N ALA A 95 -12.32 -10.08 12.09
CA ALA A 95 -12.05 -11.49 11.82
C ALA A 95 -10.77 -11.98 12.54
N PRO A 96 -10.80 -13.14 13.21
CA PRO A 96 -9.66 -13.63 14.01
C PRO A 96 -8.35 -13.80 13.24
N TRP A 97 -8.42 -14.04 11.93
CA TRP A 97 -7.24 -14.16 11.07
C TRP A 97 -6.62 -12.83 10.62
N ALA A 98 -7.25 -11.71 10.98
CA ALA A 98 -6.79 -10.38 10.59
C ALA A 98 -6.41 -9.50 11.80
N PRO A 99 -5.59 -9.98 12.76
CA PRO A 99 -5.31 -9.26 14.02
C PRO A 99 -4.65 -7.90 13.78
N ASN A 100 -3.92 -7.75 12.68
CA ASN A 100 -3.20 -6.51 12.34
C ASN A 100 -3.99 -5.58 11.41
N PHE A 101 -5.27 -5.86 11.16
CA PHE A 101 -6.11 -5.11 10.23
C PHE A 101 -6.16 -3.61 10.53
N LEU A 102 -6.40 -3.22 11.77
CA LEU A 102 -6.45 -1.80 12.15
C LEU A 102 -5.10 -1.11 11.99
N ALA A 103 -4.03 -1.77 12.40
CA ALA A 103 -2.69 -1.22 12.26
C ALA A 103 -2.28 -1.07 10.79
N MET A 104 -2.68 -2.00 9.94
CA MET A 104 -2.50 -1.92 8.49
C MET A 104 -3.23 -0.71 7.91
N TRP A 105 -4.53 -0.56 8.21
CA TRP A 105 -5.33 0.55 7.70
C TRP A 105 -4.87 1.90 8.25
N TRP A 106 -4.48 1.95 9.50
CA TRP A 106 -3.88 3.16 10.06
C TRP A 106 -2.59 3.53 9.33
N GLY A 107 -1.74 2.56 9.03
CA GLY A 107 -0.55 2.77 8.21
C GLY A 107 -0.87 3.33 6.80
N ILE A 108 -1.95 2.86 6.17
CA ILE A 108 -2.42 3.39 4.88
C ILE A 108 -2.82 4.87 5.02
N VAL A 109 -3.61 5.20 6.03
CA VAL A 109 -4.03 6.59 6.30
C VAL A 109 -2.82 7.50 6.54
N GLU A 110 -1.87 7.06 7.36
CA GLU A 110 -0.69 7.86 7.68
C GLU A 110 0.25 8.03 6.47
N SER A 111 0.42 7.02 5.62
CA SER A 111 1.19 7.18 4.38
C SER A 111 0.51 8.15 3.41
N HIS A 112 -0.81 8.14 3.35
CA HIS A 112 -1.58 9.11 2.56
C HIS A 112 -1.45 10.54 3.13
N LYS A 113 -1.45 10.71 4.45
CA LYS A 113 -1.20 12.04 5.05
C LYS A 113 0.17 12.60 4.66
N LEU A 114 1.21 11.76 4.65
CA LEU A 114 2.54 12.18 4.19
C LEU A 114 2.49 12.72 2.74
N PHE A 115 1.76 12.01 1.89
CA PHE A 115 1.55 12.43 0.50
C PHE A 115 0.79 13.75 0.40
N VAL A 116 -0.33 13.90 1.12
CA VAL A 116 -1.15 15.14 1.12
C VAL A 116 -0.36 16.32 1.66
N ASP A 117 0.35 16.17 2.77
CA ASP A 117 1.17 17.22 3.37
C ASP A 117 2.25 17.71 2.39
N TYR A 118 2.93 16.77 1.73
CA TYR A 118 3.95 17.10 0.74
C TYR A 118 3.37 17.84 -0.47
N THR A 119 2.25 17.35 -1.02
CA THR A 119 1.60 18.00 -2.16
C THR A 119 1.12 19.41 -1.84
N ASN A 120 0.57 19.62 -0.63
CA ASN A 120 0.14 20.93 -0.16
C ASN A 120 1.32 21.90 0.05
N GLN A 121 2.44 21.40 0.57
CA GLN A 121 3.63 22.23 0.82
C GLN A 121 4.38 22.62 -0.43
N THR A 122 4.43 21.72 -1.42
CA THR A 122 5.28 21.90 -2.61
C THR A 122 4.52 22.29 -3.86
N GLY A 123 3.19 22.12 -3.89
CA GLY A 123 2.38 22.26 -5.09
C GLY A 123 2.61 21.15 -6.12
N THR A 124 3.33 20.10 -5.77
CA THR A 124 3.61 18.96 -6.66
C THR A 124 2.31 18.24 -7.02
N ARG A 125 2.14 17.93 -8.31
CA ARG A 125 0.98 17.19 -8.80
C ARG A 125 1.40 15.80 -9.24
N TYR A 126 0.54 14.83 -8.99
CA TYR A 126 0.70 13.44 -9.40
C TYR A 126 -0.49 13.01 -10.24
N ASP A 127 -0.22 12.18 -11.23
CA ASP A 127 -1.24 11.60 -12.09
C ASP A 127 -1.88 10.38 -11.44
N MET A 128 -1.08 9.59 -10.69
CA MET A 128 -1.53 8.40 -9.99
C MET A 128 -0.91 8.26 -8.61
N VAL A 129 -1.66 7.62 -7.71
CA VAL A 129 -1.20 7.23 -6.37
C VAL A 129 -1.40 5.72 -6.21
N PHE A 130 -0.38 5.06 -5.69
CA PHE A 130 -0.33 3.63 -5.47
C PHE A 130 -0.38 3.29 -3.99
N ARG A 131 -1.24 2.37 -3.62
CA ARG A 131 -1.16 1.60 -2.39
C ARG A 131 -0.45 0.29 -2.68
N MET A 132 0.57 -0.01 -1.93
CA MET A 132 1.20 -1.33 -1.99
C MET A 132 1.92 -1.68 -0.70
N ARG A 133 2.18 -2.96 -0.51
CA ARG A 133 3.09 -3.48 0.51
C ARG A 133 4.50 -3.60 -0.05
N THR A 134 5.48 -3.54 0.84
CA THR A 134 6.91 -3.62 0.46
C THR A 134 7.34 -5.00 -0.01
N ASP A 135 6.54 -6.03 0.28
CA ASP A 135 6.83 -7.44 -0.01
C ASP A 135 6.05 -8.02 -1.21
N MET A 136 5.38 -7.18 -2.00
CA MET A 136 4.60 -7.63 -3.16
C MET A 136 5.46 -7.67 -4.43
N VAL A 137 5.23 -8.68 -5.24
CA VAL A 137 5.88 -8.85 -6.56
C VAL A 137 4.83 -9.11 -7.61
N PRO A 138 4.82 -8.35 -8.72
CA PRO A 138 3.94 -8.63 -9.84
C PRO A 138 4.48 -9.79 -10.69
N GLU A 139 3.55 -10.55 -11.26
CA GLU A 139 3.84 -11.53 -12.31
C GLU A 139 3.66 -10.84 -13.68
N GLY A 140 4.69 -10.16 -14.16
CA GLY A 140 4.71 -9.48 -15.45
C GLY A 140 4.70 -7.95 -15.34
N ASP A 141 4.81 -7.31 -16.50
CA ASP A 141 4.84 -5.85 -16.62
C ASP A 141 3.44 -5.25 -16.57
N ILE A 142 3.34 -4.05 -16.00
CA ILE A 142 2.11 -3.25 -15.93
C ILE A 142 2.33 -1.96 -16.69
N ASP A 143 1.70 -1.82 -17.84
CA ASP A 143 1.74 -0.59 -18.61
C ASP A 143 0.67 0.40 -18.11
N LEU A 144 1.09 1.38 -17.34
CA LEU A 144 0.20 2.38 -16.72
C LEU A 144 -0.53 3.26 -17.74
N THR A 145 -0.06 3.33 -18.98
CA THR A 145 -0.74 4.12 -20.01
C THR A 145 -2.10 3.56 -20.38
N GLN A 146 -2.37 2.30 -20.03
CA GLN A 146 -3.65 1.62 -20.26
C GLN A 146 -4.69 1.89 -19.15
N TYR A 147 -4.28 2.47 -18.02
CA TYR A 147 -5.10 2.59 -16.80
C TYR A 147 -5.26 4.05 -16.38
N GLN A 148 -5.71 4.91 -17.30
CA GLN A 148 -5.79 6.36 -17.10
C GLN A 148 -7.22 6.92 -16.94
N ASP A 149 -8.23 6.07 -16.75
CA ASP A 149 -9.57 6.56 -16.46
C ASP A 149 -9.58 7.20 -15.05
N PRO A 150 -9.77 8.54 -14.96
CA PRO A 150 -9.67 9.24 -13.67
C PRO A 150 -10.82 8.94 -12.72
N THR A 151 -11.82 8.22 -13.18
CA THR A 151 -13.02 7.89 -12.39
C THR A 151 -12.94 6.53 -11.71
N LYS A 152 -11.88 5.76 -11.96
CA LYS A 152 -11.72 4.39 -11.47
C LYS A 152 -10.54 4.23 -10.52
N MET A 153 -10.68 3.24 -9.64
CA MET A 153 -9.55 2.58 -8.97
C MET A 153 -9.17 1.32 -9.76
N TYR A 154 -7.90 0.99 -9.72
CA TYR A 154 -7.36 -0.22 -10.33
C TYR A 154 -6.77 -1.11 -9.25
N ASN A 155 -6.98 -2.42 -9.35
CA ASN A 155 -6.45 -3.38 -8.39
C ASN A 155 -5.87 -4.61 -9.09
N ALA A 156 -5.06 -5.37 -8.39
CA ALA A 156 -4.65 -6.69 -8.86
C ALA A 156 -5.86 -7.65 -8.93
N LYS A 157 -5.77 -8.65 -9.76
CA LYS A 157 -6.86 -9.58 -10.13
C LYS A 157 -7.68 -10.16 -8.96
N ASN A 158 -7.16 -10.15 -7.76
CA ASN A 158 -7.78 -10.79 -6.60
C ASN A 158 -8.53 -9.83 -5.67
N PHE A 159 -8.80 -8.60 -6.09
CA PHE A 159 -9.37 -7.54 -5.24
C PHE A 159 -8.78 -7.58 -3.83
N ALA A 160 -7.50 -7.27 -3.72
CA ALA A 160 -6.83 -7.23 -2.44
C ALA A 160 -6.38 -5.80 -2.14
N ASP A 161 -6.44 -5.41 -0.89
CA ASP A 161 -5.93 -4.13 -0.38
C ASP A 161 -4.40 -3.99 -0.51
N ASN A 162 -3.75 -5.02 -1.04
CA ASN A 162 -2.31 -5.12 -1.15
C ASN A 162 -1.69 -4.33 -2.30
N PHE A 163 -2.47 -4.12 -3.37
CA PHE A 163 -2.04 -3.39 -4.56
C PHE A 163 -3.24 -2.72 -5.21
N LEU A 164 -3.34 -1.42 -5.03
CA LEU A 164 -4.36 -0.58 -5.65
C LEU A 164 -3.73 0.71 -6.15
N PHE A 165 -4.27 1.27 -7.22
CA PHE A 165 -3.87 2.59 -7.69
C PHE A 165 -5.02 3.31 -8.39
N GLY A 166 -4.89 4.62 -8.51
CA GLY A 166 -5.84 5.49 -9.16
C GLY A 166 -5.36 6.94 -9.11
N THR A 167 -6.18 7.86 -9.57
CA THR A 167 -5.87 9.29 -9.41
C THR A 167 -5.81 9.67 -7.93
N PRO A 168 -5.16 10.79 -7.56
CA PRO A 168 -5.14 11.27 -6.17
C PRO A 168 -6.53 11.39 -5.55
N GLU A 169 -7.52 11.83 -6.33
CA GLU A 169 -8.91 11.95 -5.88
C GLU A 169 -9.53 10.58 -5.58
N MET A 170 -9.36 9.61 -6.47
CA MET A 170 -9.88 8.26 -6.26
C MET A 170 -9.17 7.56 -5.10
N TYR A 171 -7.87 7.79 -4.96
CA TYR A 171 -7.12 7.26 -3.84
C TYR A 171 -7.57 7.86 -2.49
N ALA A 172 -7.90 9.14 -2.44
CA ALA A 172 -8.48 9.77 -1.24
C ALA A 172 -9.83 9.13 -0.85
N LYS A 173 -10.68 8.82 -1.84
CA LYS A 173 -11.92 8.06 -1.60
C LYS A 173 -11.62 6.69 -1.03
N PHE A 174 -10.64 5.96 -1.57
CA PHE A 174 -10.22 4.67 -1.02
C PHE A 174 -9.78 4.77 0.44
N VAL A 175 -8.93 5.74 0.78
CA VAL A 175 -8.43 5.94 2.16
C VAL A 175 -9.56 6.27 3.12
N ASN A 176 -10.64 6.89 2.66
CA ASN A 176 -11.81 7.21 3.50
C ASN A 176 -12.55 5.95 4.01
N TYR A 177 -12.24 4.75 3.52
CA TYR A 177 -12.68 3.50 4.13
C TYR A 177 -12.37 3.44 5.64
N TRP A 178 -11.28 4.07 6.07
CA TRP A 178 -10.94 4.20 7.49
C TRP A 178 -12.09 4.79 8.32
N ASN A 179 -12.77 5.81 7.81
CA ASN A 179 -13.91 6.42 8.47
C ASN A 179 -15.18 5.55 8.38
N PHE A 180 -15.30 4.76 7.33
CA PHE A 180 -16.39 3.79 7.18
C PHE A 180 -16.36 2.69 8.25
N LEU A 181 -15.19 2.35 8.78
CA LEU A 181 -15.06 1.41 9.89
C LEU A 181 -15.83 1.85 11.13
N ASP A 182 -16.02 3.15 11.35
CA ASP A 182 -16.83 3.64 12.47
C ASP A 182 -18.32 3.28 12.29
N THR A 183 -18.82 3.34 11.06
CA THR A 183 -20.18 2.94 10.71
C THR A 183 -20.37 1.43 10.92
N LEU A 184 -19.40 0.62 10.50
CA LEU A 184 -19.43 -0.82 10.73
C LEU A 184 -19.39 -1.16 12.23
N SER A 185 -18.56 -0.45 12.99
CA SER A 185 -18.47 -0.61 14.44
C SER A 185 -19.79 -0.27 15.12
N ALA A 186 -20.42 0.86 14.75
CA ALA A 186 -21.72 1.27 15.30
C ALA A 186 -22.82 0.23 14.99
N ALA A 187 -22.76 -0.38 13.83
CA ALA A 187 -23.66 -1.47 13.45
C ALA A 187 -23.33 -2.80 14.15
N ARG A 188 -22.24 -2.87 14.91
CA ARG A 188 -21.72 -4.12 15.50
C ARG A 188 -21.52 -5.24 14.48
N ALA A 189 -21.21 -4.86 13.23
CA ALA A 189 -20.97 -5.80 12.16
C ALA A 189 -19.66 -6.54 12.38
N PHE A 190 -19.62 -7.81 11.97
CA PHE A 190 -18.37 -8.55 11.85
C PHE A 190 -17.59 -8.01 10.64
N ILE A 191 -16.34 -7.64 10.83
CA ILE A 191 -15.51 -7.06 9.77
C ILE A 191 -14.64 -8.17 9.16
N HIS A 192 -15.01 -8.54 7.96
CA HIS A 192 -14.18 -9.31 7.06
C HIS A 192 -13.39 -8.32 6.19
N PRO A 193 -12.06 -8.31 6.22
CA PRO A 193 -11.26 -7.25 5.62
C PRO A 193 -11.59 -6.97 4.15
N GLU A 194 -11.58 -8.01 3.32
CA GLU A 194 -11.79 -7.88 1.88
C GLU A 194 -13.27 -7.57 1.55
N GLU A 195 -14.20 -8.30 2.15
CA GLU A 195 -15.64 -8.13 1.90
C GLU A 195 -16.14 -6.75 2.35
N SER A 196 -15.65 -6.25 3.49
CA SER A 196 -16.04 -4.93 3.97
C SER A 196 -15.46 -3.81 3.11
N LEU A 197 -14.27 -3.99 2.54
CA LEU A 197 -13.69 -3.04 1.58
C LEU A 197 -14.48 -3.04 0.27
N GLU A 198 -14.87 -4.20 -0.24
CA GLU A 198 -15.69 -4.29 -1.44
C GLU A 198 -17.07 -3.66 -1.22
N ALA A 199 -17.71 -3.93 -0.09
CA ALA A 199 -18.98 -3.31 0.28
C ALA A 199 -18.85 -1.78 0.37
N TYR A 200 -17.75 -1.28 0.92
CA TYR A 200 -17.46 0.15 0.95
C TYR A 200 -17.36 0.74 -0.47
N PHE A 201 -16.65 0.08 -1.38
CA PHE A 201 -16.52 0.57 -2.77
C PHE A 201 -17.89 0.68 -3.44
N GLN A 202 -18.76 -0.30 -3.22
CA GLN A 202 -20.14 -0.27 -3.74
C GLN A 202 -20.95 0.89 -3.14
N MET A 203 -20.91 1.05 -1.80
CA MET A 203 -21.64 2.13 -1.11
C MET A 203 -21.15 3.53 -1.45
N ALA A 204 -19.85 3.70 -1.60
CA ALA A 204 -19.21 4.97 -1.93
C ALA A 204 -19.21 5.27 -3.45
N ASN A 205 -19.82 4.40 -4.27
CA ASN A 205 -19.80 4.48 -5.72
C ASN A 205 -18.38 4.69 -6.27
N ILE A 206 -17.43 3.86 -5.80
CA ILE A 206 -16.05 3.85 -6.28
C ILE A 206 -15.94 2.77 -7.36
N PRO A 207 -15.95 3.12 -8.66
CA PRO A 207 -15.72 2.15 -9.71
C PRO A 207 -14.32 1.57 -9.62
N TYR A 208 -14.19 0.27 -9.83
CA TYR A 208 -12.87 -0.36 -9.90
C TYR A 208 -12.77 -1.33 -11.08
N GLU A 209 -11.53 -1.54 -11.51
CA GLU A 209 -11.20 -2.44 -12.60
C GLU A 209 -9.99 -3.28 -12.21
N SER A 210 -10.06 -4.59 -12.44
CA SER A 210 -8.93 -5.48 -12.16
C SER A 210 -7.93 -5.44 -13.30
N VAL A 211 -6.68 -5.10 -13.00
CA VAL A 211 -5.58 -5.29 -13.94
C VAL A 211 -5.26 -6.78 -14.07
N PRO A 212 -4.94 -7.28 -15.28
CA PRO A 212 -4.72 -8.70 -15.52
C PRO A 212 -3.36 -9.19 -14.98
N VAL A 213 -2.90 -8.62 -13.89
CA VAL A 213 -1.64 -8.94 -13.24
C VAL A 213 -1.90 -9.52 -11.88
N ILE A 214 -1.28 -10.64 -11.60
CA ILE A 214 -1.26 -11.23 -10.28
C ILE A 214 -0.15 -10.55 -9.49
N VAL A 215 -0.47 -10.01 -8.32
CA VAL A 215 0.52 -9.47 -7.40
C VAL A 215 0.52 -10.36 -6.17
N GLN A 216 1.63 -11.01 -5.91
CA GLN A 216 1.76 -11.98 -4.81
C GLN A 216 2.78 -11.49 -3.78
N PRO A 217 2.55 -11.76 -2.47
CA PRO A 217 3.61 -11.62 -1.49
C PRO A 217 4.71 -12.63 -1.80
N THR A 218 5.95 -12.15 -1.82
CA THR A 218 7.09 -13.06 -1.94
C THR A 218 7.39 -13.66 -0.58
N TRP A 219 6.60 -14.61 -0.22
CA TRP A 219 6.98 -15.50 0.86
C TRP A 219 8.10 -16.40 0.36
N ASP A 220 9.17 -16.45 1.08
CA ASP A 220 10.10 -17.57 0.91
C ASP A 220 9.32 -18.82 1.34
N LYS A 221 8.89 -19.61 0.33
CA LYS A 221 7.88 -20.69 0.50
C LYS A 221 8.28 -21.73 1.55
N GLY A 222 9.55 -21.73 2.00
CA GLY A 222 10.07 -22.64 3.03
C GLY A 222 9.83 -22.19 4.47
N GLU A 223 10.00 -20.92 4.79
CA GLU A 223 9.95 -20.42 6.18
C GLU A 223 8.53 -20.20 6.71
N TYR A 224 7.62 -19.75 5.85
CA TYR A 224 6.27 -19.42 6.30
C TYR A 224 5.34 -20.62 6.45
N GLN A 225 5.44 -21.62 5.59
CA GLN A 225 4.63 -22.84 5.72
C GLN A 225 4.94 -23.62 7.00
N GLY A 226 6.17 -23.49 7.52
CA GLY A 226 6.56 -24.10 8.80
C GLY A 226 5.89 -23.45 10.01
N ARG A 227 5.81 -22.12 10.05
CA ARG A 227 5.22 -21.36 11.19
C ARG A 227 3.70 -21.42 11.21
N TRP A 228 3.06 -21.25 10.05
CA TRP A 228 1.59 -21.29 10.00
C TRP A 228 1.01 -22.64 10.44
N ARG A 229 1.73 -23.73 10.17
CA ARG A 229 1.35 -25.06 10.65
C ARG A 229 1.63 -25.27 12.14
N ALA A 230 2.65 -24.63 12.70
CA ALA A 230 2.98 -24.77 14.11
C ALA A 230 2.00 -24.01 15.03
N ASP A 231 1.46 -22.86 14.55
CA ASP A 231 0.56 -22.01 15.33
C ASP A 231 -0.91 -22.47 15.26
N HIS A 232 -1.24 -23.45 14.41
CA HIS A 232 -2.60 -23.92 14.14
C HIS A 232 -2.78 -25.44 14.34
N GLN A 233 -1.80 -26.11 14.96
CA GLN A 233 -1.90 -27.46 15.49
C GLN A 233 -1.99 -27.44 17.03
#